data_9f47b6438adaf0ce633c8aaf5830944f
#
_entry.id   9f47b6438adaf0ce633c8aaf5830944f
#
_cell.length_a   1.000
_cell.length_b   1.000
_cell.length_c   1.000
_cell.angle_alpha   90.00
_cell.angle_beta   90.00
_cell.angle_gamma   90.00
#
_symmetry.space_group_name_H-M   'P 1'
#
loop_
_entity.id
_entity.type
_entity.pdbx_description
1 polymer ?
#
loop_
_entity_poly.entity_id
_entity_poly.type
_entity_poly.pdbx_seq_one_letter_code
_entity_poly.pdbx_strand_id
1 'polypeptide(L)'
;MPEARGSVTCYVSVGDTHYGCKLGLMPPVAKLDFDVEMKQSPLQAIVYRWWREFHDDFVPWATQGNPYVLCHGGDIVDGVHHRSTSQATQDMEAQESIAAHDMMPMVAKAAAYFQLAGTPAHDGESWVSARRIAGMLGACKVDGSDSHLHPELRLMIGDAMIQD
;
A
#
# COMPACT_ATOMS: atom_id res chain seq x y z
N MET A 1 -0.19 19.20 -13.12
CA MET A 1 0.61 17.97 -13.12
C MET A 1 1.89 18.26 -12.33
N PRO A 2 2.19 17.54 -11.23
CA PRO A 2 3.52 17.66 -10.66
C PRO A 2 4.51 17.15 -11.70
N GLU A 3 5.47 18.00 -12.09
CA GLU A 3 6.55 17.60 -12.99
C GLU A 3 7.31 16.45 -12.35
N ALA A 4 7.27 15.27 -12.96
CA ALA A 4 8.08 14.15 -12.55
C ALA A 4 9.56 14.56 -12.66
N ARG A 5 10.29 14.47 -11.57
CA ARG A 5 11.75 14.71 -11.55
C ARG A 5 12.44 13.60 -12.34
N GLY A 6 12.76 13.88 -13.60
CA GLY A 6 13.28 12.92 -14.57
C GLY A 6 12.19 12.18 -15.33
N SER A 7 12.49 11.64 -16.49
CA SER A 7 11.54 10.81 -17.23
C SER A 7 11.33 9.49 -16.49
N VAL A 8 10.18 9.32 -15.86
CA VAL A 8 9.78 8.04 -15.26
C VAL A 8 9.58 7.02 -16.38
N THR A 9 10.25 5.89 -16.30
CA THR A 9 10.20 4.83 -17.31
C THR A 9 9.69 3.50 -16.77
N CYS A 10 9.46 3.43 -15.44
CA CYS A 10 9.10 2.20 -14.77
C CYS A 10 7.83 2.40 -13.93
N TYR A 11 6.99 1.36 -13.91
CA TYR A 11 5.78 1.25 -13.11
C TYR A 11 5.86 0.01 -12.24
N VAL A 12 5.61 0.15 -10.95
CA VAL A 12 5.58 -0.93 -9.97
C VAL A 12 4.19 -0.98 -9.38
N SER A 13 3.47 -2.07 -9.58
CA SER A 13 2.15 -2.31 -9.01
C SER A 13 2.24 -3.37 -7.93
N VAL A 14 1.60 -3.11 -6.80
CA VAL A 14 1.40 -4.02 -5.67
C VAL A 14 -0.05 -3.90 -5.22
N GLY A 15 -0.56 -4.89 -4.49
CA GLY A 15 -1.92 -4.85 -3.96
C GLY A 15 -2.18 -5.96 -2.97
N ASP A 16 -3.40 -6.04 -2.43
CA ASP A 16 -3.86 -7.12 -1.57
C ASP A 16 -2.94 -7.41 -0.38
N THR A 17 -2.42 -6.36 0.24
CA THR A 17 -1.48 -6.50 1.37
C THR A 17 -2.17 -6.93 2.65
N HIS A 18 -3.47 -6.61 2.82
CA HIS A 18 -4.32 -7.02 3.93
C HIS A 18 -3.64 -6.86 5.30
N TYR A 19 -3.07 -5.66 5.55
CA TYR A 19 -2.51 -5.36 6.88
C TYR A 19 -3.57 -5.52 7.97
N GLY A 20 -3.16 -6.12 9.08
CA GLY A 20 -4.09 -6.46 10.16
C GLY A 20 -4.69 -7.87 10.08
N CYS A 21 -4.49 -8.61 8.98
CA CYS A 21 -4.83 -10.02 8.88
C CYS A 21 -3.73 -10.92 9.47
N LYS A 22 -4.12 -12.02 10.11
CA LYS A 22 -3.18 -13.06 10.58
C LYS A 22 -2.45 -13.78 9.44
N LEU A 23 -2.99 -13.70 8.22
CA LEU A 23 -2.42 -14.31 7.02
C LEU A 23 -1.86 -13.27 6.04
N GLY A 24 -2.20 -11.99 6.23
CA GLY A 24 -1.73 -10.87 5.41
C GLY A 24 -0.33 -10.41 5.79
N LEU A 25 0.07 -9.32 5.17
CA LEU A 25 1.37 -8.72 5.40
C LEU A 25 1.47 -8.16 6.83
N MET A 26 2.58 -8.43 7.51
CA MET A 26 2.82 -8.01 8.87
C MET A 26 4.30 -7.72 9.08
N PRO A 27 4.68 -6.54 9.57
CA PRO A 27 6.06 -6.27 9.97
C PRO A 27 6.49 -7.17 11.14
N PRO A 28 7.81 -7.34 11.41
CA PRO A 28 8.31 -8.22 12.46
C PRO A 28 7.67 -8.02 13.83
N VAL A 29 7.35 -6.78 14.15
CA VAL A 29 6.57 -6.37 15.32
C VAL A 29 5.57 -5.32 14.86
N ALA A 30 4.32 -5.49 15.22
CA ALA A 30 3.25 -4.52 15.00
C ALA A 30 2.66 -4.09 16.35
N LYS A 31 2.35 -2.81 16.46
CA LYS A 31 1.58 -2.30 17.60
C LYS A 31 0.10 -2.42 17.27
N LEU A 32 -0.63 -3.05 18.18
CA LEU A 32 -2.08 -3.19 18.16
C LEU A 32 -2.71 -2.23 19.16
N ASP A 33 -4.00 -2.43 19.40
CA ASP A 33 -4.80 -1.69 20.38
C ASP A 33 -4.13 -1.73 21.76
N PHE A 34 -4.21 -0.62 22.49
CA PHE A 34 -3.65 -0.49 23.84
C PHE A 34 -2.13 -0.77 23.94
N ASP A 35 -1.36 -0.42 22.91
CA ASP A 35 0.10 -0.63 22.84
C ASP A 35 0.52 -2.12 22.95
N VAL A 36 -0.38 -3.05 22.72
CA VAL A 36 -0.05 -4.48 22.66
C VAL A 36 0.82 -4.74 21.44
N GLU A 37 1.97 -5.36 21.64
CA GLU A 37 2.83 -5.77 20.54
C GLU A 37 2.47 -7.18 20.06
N MET A 38 2.31 -7.31 18.75
CA MET A 38 2.14 -8.59 18.08
C MET A 38 3.38 -8.89 17.22
N LYS A 39 3.90 -10.10 17.35
CA LYS A 39 4.97 -10.62 16.47
C LYS A 39 4.37 -11.38 15.30
N GLN A 40 5.06 -11.37 14.19
CA GLN A 40 4.74 -12.20 13.03
C GLN A 40 4.61 -13.67 13.38
N SER A 41 3.66 -14.36 12.73
CA SER A 41 3.68 -15.82 12.61
C SER A 41 4.83 -16.28 11.69
N PRO A 42 5.22 -17.57 11.74
CA PRO A 42 6.22 -18.09 10.81
C PRO A 42 5.86 -17.89 9.33
N LEU A 43 4.57 -18.01 8.97
CA LEU A 43 4.09 -17.74 7.61
C LEU A 43 4.25 -16.28 7.24
N GLN A 44 3.80 -15.36 8.10
CA GLN A 44 3.95 -13.93 7.87
C GLN A 44 5.41 -13.52 7.74
N ALA A 45 6.32 -14.12 8.52
CA ALA A 45 7.75 -13.84 8.40
C ALA A 45 8.32 -14.22 7.01
N ILE A 46 7.82 -15.30 6.41
CA ILE A 46 8.21 -15.71 5.05
C ILE A 46 7.68 -14.71 4.02
N VAL A 47 6.39 -14.38 4.09
CA VAL A 47 5.74 -13.43 3.16
C VAL A 47 6.38 -12.05 3.29
N TYR A 48 6.62 -11.58 4.51
CA TYR A 48 7.26 -10.29 4.76
C TYR A 48 8.70 -10.23 4.24
N ARG A 49 9.46 -11.32 4.36
CA ARG A 49 10.79 -11.40 3.76
C ARG A 49 10.73 -11.23 2.24
N TRP A 50 9.80 -11.93 1.54
CA TRP A 50 9.62 -11.77 0.09
C TRP A 50 9.19 -10.34 -0.28
N TRP A 51 8.34 -9.73 0.54
CA TRP A 51 7.94 -8.33 0.38
C TRP A 51 9.14 -7.39 0.45
N ARG A 52 10.05 -7.62 1.41
CA ARG A 52 11.28 -6.83 1.54
C ARG A 52 12.24 -7.10 0.39
N GLU A 53 12.48 -8.35 0.02
CA GLU A 53 13.30 -8.74 -1.13
C GLU A 53 12.75 -8.12 -2.43
N PHE A 54 11.43 -8.08 -2.62
CA PHE A 54 10.82 -7.42 -3.77
C PHE A 54 11.17 -5.93 -3.82
N HIS A 55 10.99 -5.20 -2.72
CA HIS A 55 11.21 -3.76 -2.69
C HIS A 55 12.68 -3.35 -2.57
N ASP A 56 13.51 -4.14 -1.88
CA ASP A 56 14.89 -3.76 -1.58
C ASP A 56 15.88 -4.30 -2.62
N ASP A 57 15.57 -5.41 -3.30
CA ASP A 57 16.45 -6.07 -4.25
C ASP A 57 15.89 -6.06 -5.67
N PHE A 58 14.66 -6.61 -5.87
CA PHE A 58 14.09 -6.79 -7.21
C PHE A 58 13.72 -5.45 -7.86
N VAL A 59 13.02 -4.55 -7.18
CA VAL A 59 12.63 -3.26 -7.75
C VAL A 59 13.85 -2.43 -8.18
N PRO A 60 14.91 -2.24 -7.35
CA PRO A 60 16.13 -1.57 -7.78
C PRO A 60 16.82 -2.24 -8.96
N TRP A 61 16.85 -3.57 -8.99
CA TRP A 61 17.41 -4.33 -10.10
C TRP A 61 16.59 -4.13 -11.38
N ALA A 62 15.27 -4.29 -11.31
CA ALA A 62 14.37 -4.18 -12.46
C ALA A 62 14.33 -2.76 -13.03
N THR A 63 14.35 -1.75 -12.18
CA THR A 63 14.38 -0.34 -12.60
C THR A 63 15.76 0.15 -12.98
N GLN A 64 16.81 -0.63 -12.72
CA GLN A 64 18.21 -0.21 -12.86
C GLN A 64 18.52 1.10 -12.11
N GLY A 65 17.86 1.31 -10.98
CA GLY A 65 17.95 2.53 -10.18
C GLY A 65 17.26 3.76 -10.78
N ASN A 66 16.55 3.61 -11.90
CA ASN A 66 15.78 4.71 -12.48
C ASN A 66 14.53 5.04 -11.63
N PRO A 67 14.05 6.30 -11.69
CA PRO A 67 12.80 6.70 -11.04
C PRO A 67 11.62 5.84 -11.52
N TYR A 68 10.76 5.44 -10.59
CA TYR A 68 9.57 4.65 -10.89
C TYR A 68 8.33 5.23 -10.20
N VAL A 69 7.17 4.93 -10.76
CA VAL A 69 5.88 5.14 -10.11
C VAL A 69 5.52 3.88 -9.33
N LEU A 70 5.11 4.06 -8.08
CA LEU A 70 4.52 2.99 -7.26
C LEU A 70 3.01 3.17 -7.21
N CYS A 71 2.28 2.10 -7.47
CA CYS A 71 0.83 2.04 -7.32
C CYS A 71 0.45 0.90 -6.38
N HIS A 72 -0.46 1.17 -5.43
CA HIS A 72 -1.10 0.12 -4.64
C HIS A 72 -2.54 -0.06 -5.14
N GLY A 73 -2.86 -1.27 -5.63
CA GLY A 73 -4.11 -1.63 -6.31
C GLY A 73 -5.33 -1.82 -5.40
N GLY A 74 -5.24 -1.44 -4.12
CA GLY A 74 -6.34 -1.58 -3.15
C GLY A 74 -6.20 -2.77 -2.22
N ASP A 75 -7.21 -2.95 -1.34
CA ASP A 75 -7.23 -3.95 -0.26
C ASP A 75 -5.97 -3.88 0.62
N ILE A 76 -5.61 -2.64 1.01
CA ILE A 76 -4.40 -2.37 1.77
C ILE A 76 -4.51 -2.85 3.22
N VAL A 77 -5.70 -2.78 3.83
CA VAL A 77 -6.01 -3.35 5.14
C VAL A 77 -6.91 -4.58 5.00
N ASP A 78 -6.96 -5.44 6.02
CA ASP A 78 -7.90 -6.56 6.02
C ASP A 78 -9.35 -6.11 6.28
N GLY A 79 -9.50 -5.05 7.04
CA GLY A 79 -10.83 -4.57 7.43
C GLY A 79 -11.53 -5.47 8.45
N VAL A 80 -12.81 -5.19 8.68
CA VAL A 80 -13.68 -6.03 9.51
C VAL A 80 -14.87 -6.48 8.66
N HIS A 81 -14.82 -7.69 8.15
CA HIS A 81 -15.77 -8.17 7.16
C HIS A 81 -16.24 -9.61 7.44
N HIS A 82 -17.44 -9.95 6.93
CA HIS A 82 -18.01 -11.31 6.88
C HIS A 82 -17.95 -12.10 8.20
N ARG A 83 -17.90 -11.43 9.37
CA ARG A 83 -17.67 -12.05 10.68
C ARG A 83 -16.39 -12.90 10.71
N SER A 84 -15.41 -12.52 9.91
CA SER A 84 -14.11 -13.19 9.86
C SER A 84 -13.43 -13.11 11.21
N THR A 85 -12.69 -14.17 11.56
CA THR A 85 -11.82 -14.25 12.75
C THR A 85 -10.34 -14.24 12.37
N SER A 86 -10.06 -13.91 11.11
CA SER A 86 -8.69 -13.85 10.56
C SER A 86 -7.96 -12.57 10.92
N GLN A 87 -8.65 -11.54 11.43
CA GLN A 87 -8.01 -10.31 11.86
C GLN A 87 -7.10 -10.55 13.09
N ALA A 88 -5.93 -9.92 13.07
CA ALA A 88 -5.05 -9.79 14.21
C ALA A 88 -5.61 -8.78 15.22
N THR A 89 -6.24 -7.74 14.70
CA THR A 89 -7.01 -6.74 15.44
C THR A 89 -8.23 -6.32 14.63
N GLN A 90 -9.32 -5.95 15.31
CA GLN A 90 -10.50 -5.33 14.70
C GLN A 90 -10.46 -3.80 14.80
N ASP A 91 -9.45 -3.24 15.44
CA ASP A 91 -9.23 -1.81 15.46
C ASP A 91 -8.69 -1.34 14.11
N MET A 92 -9.51 -0.57 13.40
CA MET A 92 -9.15 -0.06 12.08
C MET A 92 -8.00 0.94 12.13
N GLU A 93 -7.90 1.74 13.21
CA GLU A 93 -6.80 2.68 13.37
C GLU A 93 -5.46 1.96 13.53
N ALA A 94 -5.43 0.84 14.25
CA ALA A 94 -4.25 -0.01 14.35
C ALA A 94 -3.87 -0.62 12.99
N GLN A 95 -4.84 -1.15 12.22
CA GLN A 95 -4.59 -1.67 10.87
C GLN A 95 -4.02 -0.59 9.94
N GLU A 96 -4.64 0.60 9.92
CA GLU A 96 -4.21 1.76 9.12
C GLU A 96 -2.79 2.22 9.50
N SER A 97 -2.51 2.28 10.80
CA SER A 97 -1.19 2.68 11.31
C SER A 97 -0.09 1.69 10.91
N ILE A 98 -0.36 0.38 11.02
CA ILE A 98 0.58 -0.67 10.60
C ILE A 98 0.88 -0.54 9.10
N ALA A 99 -0.17 -0.40 8.27
CA ALA A 99 -0.04 -0.26 6.83
C ALA A 99 0.78 0.98 6.45
N ALA A 100 0.44 2.14 7.00
CA ALA A 100 1.12 3.40 6.70
C ALA A 100 2.60 3.35 7.14
N HIS A 101 2.88 2.81 8.32
CA HIS A 101 4.24 2.73 8.84
C HIS A 101 5.14 1.81 7.99
N ASP A 102 4.62 0.65 7.59
CA ASP A 102 5.39 -0.34 6.82
C ASP A 102 5.57 0.08 5.35
N MET A 103 4.56 0.72 4.75
CA MET A 103 4.62 1.22 3.38
C MET A 103 5.50 2.46 3.20
N MET A 104 5.63 3.31 4.21
CA MET A 104 6.34 4.59 4.11
C MET A 104 7.74 4.49 3.51
N PRO A 105 8.62 3.53 3.90
CA PRO A 105 9.95 3.41 3.31
C PRO A 105 9.94 3.08 1.82
N MET A 106 8.93 2.32 1.34
CA MET A 106 8.77 1.97 -0.07
C MET A 106 8.29 3.17 -0.87
N VAL A 107 7.26 3.87 -0.35
CA VAL A 107 6.73 5.09 -0.95
C VAL A 107 7.81 6.18 -1.06
N ALA A 108 8.64 6.33 -0.04
CA ALA A 108 9.73 7.31 -0.04
C ALA A 108 10.80 7.08 -1.14
N LYS A 109 10.90 5.86 -1.67
CA LYS A 109 11.82 5.51 -2.77
C LYS A 109 11.22 5.78 -4.15
N ALA A 110 9.90 5.89 -4.26
CA ALA A 110 9.20 6.12 -5.53
C ALA A 110 9.24 7.60 -5.92
N ALA A 111 9.25 7.88 -7.23
CA ALA A 111 9.12 9.23 -7.76
C ALA A 111 7.69 9.78 -7.58
N ALA A 112 6.70 8.90 -7.61
CA ALA A 112 5.31 9.19 -7.32
C ALA A 112 4.62 7.94 -6.75
N TYR A 113 3.64 8.14 -5.88
CA TYR A 113 2.83 7.08 -5.32
C TYR A 113 1.36 7.33 -5.59
N PHE A 114 0.67 6.28 -6.03
CA PHE A 114 -0.77 6.28 -6.25
C PHE A 114 -1.42 5.17 -5.41
N GLN A 115 -2.56 5.49 -4.81
CA GLN A 115 -3.38 4.54 -4.07
C GLN A 115 -4.71 4.37 -4.79
N LEU A 116 -5.04 3.14 -5.18
CA LEU A 116 -6.34 2.79 -5.70
C LEU A 116 -7.31 2.36 -4.61
N ALA A 117 -8.58 2.50 -4.92
CA ALA A 117 -9.67 1.96 -4.10
C ALA A 117 -9.70 0.43 -4.26
N GLY A 118 -9.67 -0.27 -3.15
CA GLY A 118 -9.90 -1.70 -3.12
C GLY A 118 -11.39 -2.06 -2.99
N THR A 119 -11.67 -3.20 -2.39
CA THR A 119 -13.05 -3.63 -2.15
C THR A 119 -13.63 -2.96 -0.90
N PRO A 120 -14.93 -2.63 -0.88
CA PRO A 120 -15.57 -2.10 0.34
C PRO A 120 -15.52 -3.07 1.53
N ALA A 121 -15.34 -4.36 1.27
CA ALA A 121 -15.22 -5.37 2.31
C ALA A 121 -13.96 -5.14 3.17
N HIS A 122 -12.86 -4.75 2.55
CA HIS A 122 -11.56 -4.56 3.19
C HIS A 122 -11.31 -3.09 3.54
N ASP A 123 -11.42 -2.20 2.57
CA ASP A 123 -11.12 -0.78 2.77
C ASP A 123 -12.25 0.01 3.44
N GLY A 124 -13.36 -0.66 3.81
CA GLY A 124 -14.52 -0.08 4.46
C GLY A 124 -15.49 0.62 3.52
N GLU A 125 -16.69 0.96 4.04
CA GLU A 125 -17.66 1.74 3.28
C GLU A 125 -17.04 3.08 2.85
N SER A 126 -17.22 3.45 1.58
CA SER A 126 -16.63 4.66 0.99
C SER A 126 -15.09 4.68 1.05
N TRP A 127 -14.44 3.51 1.21
CA TRP A 127 -12.98 3.35 1.24
C TRP A 127 -12.29 4.25 2.27
N VAL A 128 -12.86 4.35 3.47
CA VAL A 128 -12.40 5.28 4.51
C VAL A 128 -10.95 5.00 4.89
N SER A 129 -10.60 3.73 5.10
CA SER A 129 -9.23 3.34 5.49
C SER A 129 -8.23 3.59 4.38
N ALA A 130 -8.53 3.21 3.14
CA ALA A 130 -7.66 3.50 2.00
C ALA A 130 -7.44 5.01 1.80
N ARG A 131 -8.49 5.85 1.99
CA ARG A 131 -8.35 7.32 1.93
C ARG A 131 -7.41 7.88 3.00
N ARG A 132 -7.53 7.39 4.24
CA ARG A 132 -6.68 7.83 5.35
C ARG A 132 -5.23 7.44 5.09
N ILE A 133 -4.99 6.19 4.71
CA ILE A 133 -3.64 5.69 4.43
C ILE A 133 -3.04 6.44 3.24
N ALA A 134 -3.80 6.66 2.15
CA ALA A 134 -3.36 7.45 1.01
C ALA A 134 -2.91 8.87 1.42
N GLY A 135 -3.66 9.51 2.31
CA GLY A 135 -3.29 10.80 2.90
C GLY A 135 -2.03 10.74 3.76
N MET A 136 -1.92 9.72 4.64
CA MET A 136 -0.73 9.52 5.49
C MET A 136 0.54 9.29 4.67
N LEU A 137 0.42 8.54 3.57
CA LEU A 137 1.53 8.22 2.67
C LEU A 137 1.83 9.31 1.64
N GLY A 138 1.01 10.37 1.58
CA GLY A 138 1.20 11.46 0.63
C GLY A 138 1.00 11.01 -0.83
N ALA A 139 0.05 10.11 -1.08
CA ALA A 139 -0.29 9.68 -2.43
C ALA A 139 -0.66 10.88 -3.32
N CYS A 140 -0.40 10.77 -4.61
CA CYS A 140 -0.77 11.78 -5.59
C CYS A 140 -2.28 12.01 -5.57
N LYS A 141 -2.68 13.28 -5.65
CA LYS A 141 -4.10 13.63 -5.67
C LYS A 141 -4.73 13.30 -7.02
N VAL A 142 -6.02 12.99 -6.98
CA VAL A 142 -6.86 12.90 -8.19
C VAL A 142 -6.97 14.30 -8.82
N ASP A 143 -6.80 14.40 -10.12
CA ASP A 143 -6.87 15.66 -10.84
C ASP A 143 -8.21 16.38 -10.58
N GLY A 144 -8.12 17.65 -10.17
CA GLY A 144 -9.29 18.46 -9.85
C GLY A 144 -10.00 18.12 -8.53
N SER A 145 -9.38 17.31 -7.66
CA SER A 145 -9.95 16.88 -6.37
C SER A 145 -8.91 17.02 -5.25
N ASP A 146 -9.39 17.06 -4.02
CA ASP A 146 -8.55 16.94 -2.83
C ASP A 146 -8.33 15.46 -2.37
N SER A 147 -8.93 14.51 -3.08
CA SER A 147 -8.77 13.08 -2.79
C SER A 147 -7.39 12.57 -3.19
N HIS A 148 -6.77 11.81 -2.30
CA HIS A 148 -5.56 11.04 -2.57
C HIS A 148 -5.85 9.60 -3.02
N LEU A 149 -7.13 9.19 -3.03
CA LEU A 149 -7.56 7.86 -3.42
C LEU A 149 -8.16 7.92 -4.83
N HIS A 150 -7.66 7.08 -5.71
CA HIS A 150 -8.10 6.96 -7.09
C HIS A 150 -9.08 5.79 -7.24
N PRO A 151 -10.25 5.96 -7.87
CA PRO A 151 -11.13 4.84 -8.22
C PRO A 151 -10.58 4.00 -9.38
N GLU A 152 -9.84 4.62 -10.26
CA GLU A 152 -9.10 4.04 -11.38
C GLU A 152 -7.89 4.92 -11.66
N LEU A 153 -6.86 4.36 -12.29
CA LEU A 153 -5.64 5.06 -12.64
C LEU A 153 -5.35 4.88 -14.12
N ARG A 154 -5.06 6.01 -14.81
CA ARG A 154 -4.55 6.02 -16.17
C ARG A 154 -3.30 6.88 -16.21
N LEU A 155 -2.18 6.29 -16.55
CA LEU A 155 -0.89 6.96 -16.62
C LEU A 155 -0.26 6.77 -18.00
N MET A 156 0.43 7.80 -18.45
CA MET A 156 1.38 7.68 -19.55
C MET A 156 2.79 7.59 -18.99
N ILE A 157 3.49 6.51 -19.32
CA ILE A 157 4.88 6.29 -18.96
C ILE A 157 5.68 6.09 -20.25
N GLY A 158 6.46 7.11 -20.63
CA GLY A 158 6.98 7.19 -21.99
C GLY A 158 5.84 7.19 -22.99
N ASP A 159 5.87 6.27 -23.96
CA ASP A 159 4.81 6.08 -24.98
C ASP A 159 3.78 5.01 -24.58
N ALA A 160 3.92 4.41 -23.40
CA ALA A 160 3.00 3.37 -22.92
C ALA A 160 1.90 3.97 -22.05
N MET A 161 0.64 3.55 -22.31
CA MET A 161 -0.49 3.84 -21.43
C MET A 161 -0.65 2.68 -20.43
N ILE A 162 -0.63 3.00 -19.15
CA ILE A 162 -0.96 2.08 -18.05
C ILE A 162 -2.39 2.40 -17.60
N GLN A 163 -3.22 1.39 -17.48
CA GLN A 163 -4.55 1.47 -16.88
C GLN A 163 -4.64 0.42 -15.78
N ASP A 164 -4.96 0.86 -14.56
CA ASP A 164 -5.06 0.05 -13.35
C ASP A 164 -6.34 0.38 -12.59
#